data_32f1e491868b4ee19450173d7fd554b7
#
_entry.id   32f1e491868b4ee19450173d7fd554b7
#
_cell.length_a   1.000
_cell.length_b   1.000
_cell.length_c   1.000
_cell.angle_alpha   90.00
_cell.angle_beta   90.00
_cell.angle_gamma   90.00
#
_symmetry.space_group_name_H-M   'P 1'
#
loop_
_entity.id
_entity.type
_entity.pdbx_description
1 polymer ?
#
loop_
_entity_poly.entity_id
_entity_poly.type
_entity_poly.pdbx_seq_one_letter_code
_entity_poly.pdbx_strand_id
1 'polypeptide(L)'
;MTEKLLTDVEYNYKFIDEQIAEAAEKSGRKREDITFLAATKMVEPEVINHAISLGLDHIGENKVQELLSKYDKYNLDNCSLQFIGHLQTNKVRQIIDKVDLIQSVDSIKLASEISKQALKINKNCDVLVEVNIGREENKSGVMPEQLEELLCQIAELDGISVKGLMAIPPICESSQKISEFFNKMHNLPFPFLISPAA
;
A
#
# COMPACT_ATOMS: atom_id res chain seq x y z
N MET A 1 9.73 9.37 25.18
CA MET A 1 8.77 8.25 24.88
C MET A 1 8.42 7.58 26.19
N THR A 2 7.14 7.32 26.47
CA THR A 2 6.73 6.70 27.74
C THR A 2 6.71 5.17 27.60
N GLU A 3 7.12 4.44 28.63
CA GLU A 3 7.10 2.98 28.69
C GLU A 3 5.68 2.43 28.38
N LYS A 4 4.66 3.13 28.89
CA LYS A 4 3.25 2.81 28.61
C LYS A 4 2.94 2.79 27.10
N LEU A 5 3.43 3.78 26.32
CA LEU A 5 3.17 3.84 24.88
C LEU A 5 3.76 2.62 24.15
N LEU A 6 4.95 2.18 24.53
CA LEU A 6 5.57 1.00 23.91
C LEU A 6 4.81 -0.28 24.27
N THR A 7 4.36 -0.42 25.53
CA THR A 7 3.52 -1.54 25.94
C THR A 7 2.18 -1.57 25.18
N ASP A 8 1.57 -0.40 24.99
CA ASP A 8 0.32 -0.30 24.20
C ASP A 8 0.54 -0.70 22.74
N VAL A 9 1.67 -0.33 22.12
CA VAL A 9 2.06 -0.74 20.75
C VAL A 9 2.23 -2.26 20.68
N GLU A 10 2.96 -2.86 21.63
CA GLU A 10 3.18 -4.30 21.69
C GLU A 10 1.85 -5.07 21.81
N TYR A 11 0.98 -4.63 22.70
CA TYR A 11 -0.34 -5.23 22.89
C TYR A 11 -1.18 -5.16 21.61
N ASN A 12 -1.27 -3.95 21.02
CA ASN A 12 -2.07 -3.72 19.81
C ASN A 12 -1.52 -4.49 18.62
N TYR A 13 -0.19 -4.56 18.44
CA TYR A 13 0.42 -5.31 17.36
C TYR A 13 0.04 -6.80 17.45
N LYS A 14 0.22 -7.43 18.62
CA LYS A 14 -0.14 -8.83 18.84
C LYS A 14 -1.63 -9.07 18.63
N PHE A 15 -2.48 -8.20 19.18
CA PHE A 15 -3.93 -8.31 19.04
C PHE A 15 -4.37 -8.25 17.58
N ILE A 16 -3.85 -7.30 16.80
CA ILE A 16 -4.20 -7.18 15.37
C ILE A 16 -3.67 -8.38 14.59
N ASP A 17 -2.47 -8.86 14.86
CA ASP A 17 -1.88 -10.02 14.19
C ASP A 17 -2.71 -11.30 14.43
N GLU A 18 -3.19 -11.50 15.65
CA GLU A 18 -4.11 -12.59 16.00
C GLU A 18 -5.45 -12.48 15.24
N GLN A 19 -6.02 -11.26 15.15
CA GLN A 19 -7.26 -11.04 14.39
C GLN A 19 -7.07 -11.31 12.88
N ILE A 20 -5.91 -10.98 12.31
CA ILE A 20 -5.57 -11.29 10.92
C ILE A 20 -5.44 -12.80 10.74
N ALA A 21 -4.77 -13.50 11.65
CA ALA A 21 -4.62 -14.95 11.60
C ALA A 21 -5.98 -15.69 11.65
N GLU A 22 -6.87 -15.29 12.57
CA GLU A 22 -8.23 -15.83 12.62
C GLU A 22 -9.03 -15.56 11.34
N ALA A 23 -8.93 -14.35 10.78
CA ALA A 23 -9.63 -14.01 9.54
C ALA A 23 -9.09 -14.80 8.33
N ALA A 24 -7.77 -14.99 8.26
CA ALA A 24 -7.12 -15.80 7.24
C ALA A 24 -7.63 -17.25 7.29
N GLU A 25 -7.60 -17.87 8.48
CA GLU A 25 -8.08 -19.24 8.69
C GLU A 25 -9.56 -19.39 8.29
N LYS A 26 -10.44 -18.48 8.74
CA LYS A 26 -11.86 -18.47 8.38
C LYS A 26 -12.11 -18.36 6.86
N SER A 27 -11.16 -17.77 6.12
CA SER A 27 -11.22 -17.64 4.65
C SER A 27 -10.48 -18.77 3.91
N GLY A 28 -9.96 -19.77 4.61
CA GLY A 28 -9.20 -20.89 4.04
C GLY A 28 -7.78 -20.51 3.59
N ARG A 29 -7.24 -19.42 4.12
CA ARG A 29 -5.87 -18.93 3.87
C ARG A 29 -4.98 -19.16 5.09
N LYS A 30 -3.68 -19.05 4.88
CA LYS A 30 -2.72 -19.01 5.98
C LYS A 30 -2.46 -17.56 6.41
N ARG A 31 -1.95 -17.39 7.66
CA ARG A 31 -1.54 -16.06 8.15
C ARG A 31 -0.50 -15.40 7.22
N GLU A 32 0.44 -16.19 6.71
CA GLU A 32 1.53 -15.76 5.83
C GLU A 32 1.05 -15.25 4.46
N ASP A 33 -0.16 -15.61 4.04
CA ASP A 33 -0.76 -15.13 2.79
C ASP A 33 -1.27 -13.69 2.91
N ILE A 34 -1.28 -13.11 4.12
CA ILE A 34 -1.81 -11.78 4.40
C ILE A 34 -0.70 -10.86 4.89
N THR A 35 -0.38 -9.83 4.14
CA THR A 35 0.54 -8.78 4.54
C THR A 35 -0.14 -7.82 5.50
N PHE A 36 0.47 -7.61 6.68
CA PHE A 36 0.04 -6.60 7.63
C PHE A 36 0.88 -5.33 7.46
N LEU A 37 0.31 -4.31 6.85
CA LEU A 37 0.93 -3.00 6.70
C LEU A 37 0.39 -2.02 7.73
N ALA A 38 1.27 -1.42 8.52
CA ALA A 38 0.91 -0.35 9.44
C ALA A 38 1.02 1.03 8.79
N ALA A 39 -0.07 1.81 8.81
CA ALA A 39 -0.05 3.21 8.40
C ALA A 39 0.61 4.07 9.49
N THR A 40 1.83 4.58 9.22
CA THR A 40 2.71 5.23 10.21
C THR A 40 2.65 6.76 10.20
N LYS A 41 1.72 7.33 9.44
CA LYS A 41 1.48 8.78 9.42
C LYS A 41 1.28 9.33 10.83
N MET A 42 1.94 10.46 11.12
CA MET A 42 1.90 11.17 12.40
C MET A 42 2.44 10.37 13.61
N VAL A 43 3.16 9.29 13.37
CA VAL A 43 3.81 8.48 14.42
C VAL A 43 5.30 8.77 14.43
N GLU A 44 5.90 8.92 15.61
CA GLU A 44 7.32 9.18 15.75
C GLU A 44 8.16 7.95 15.36
N PRO A 45 9.34 8.14 14.72
CA PRO A 45 10.19 7.05 14.24
C PRO A 45 10.58 6.02 15.32
N GLU A 46 10.75 6.46 16.56
CA GLU A 46 11.12 5.57 17.67
C GLU A 46 10.01 4.57 17.98
N VAL A 47 8.75 4.99 17.87
CA VAL A 47 7.56 4.11 18.05
C VAL A 47 7.46 3.12 16.90
N ILE A 48 7.72 3.59 15.68
CA ILE A 48 7.70 2.77 14.47
C ILE A 48 8.80 1.71 14.56
N ASN A 49 10.03 2.10 14.91
CA ASN A 49 11.15 1.18 15.06
C ASN A 49 10.91 0.15 16.16
N HIS A 50 10.19 0.52 17.23
CA HIS A 50 9.76 -0.44 18.24
C HIS A 50 8.80 -1.48 17.65
N ALA A 51 7.80 -1.07 16.88
CA ALA A 51 6.89 -2.01 16.21
C ALA A 51 7.65 -2.92 15.21
N ILE A 52 8.62 -2.39 14.46
CA ILE A 52 9.50 -3.18 13.58
C ILE A 52 10.29 -4.22 14.39
N SER A 53 10.80 -3.86 15.57
CA SER A 53 11.52 -4.80 16.44
C SER A 53 10.63 -5.94 16.99
N LEU A 54 9.31 -5.75 16.98
CA LEU A 54 8.32 -6.79 17.34
C LEU A 54 7.95 -7.71 16.17
N GLY A 55 8.43 -7.43 14.95
CA GLY A 55 8.18 -8.22 13.77
C GLY A 55 7.30 -7.55 12.70
N LEU A 56 6.91 -6.27 12.88
CA LEU A 56 6.23 -5.52 11.82
C LEU A 56 7.20 -5.33 10.65
N ASP A 57 6.84 -5.84 9.49
CA ASP A 57 7.70 -5.90 8.29
C ASP A 57 7.23 -5.00 7.14
N HIS A 58 6.08 -4.31 7.29
CA HIS A 58 5.55 -3.38 6.30
C HIS A 58 5.00 -2.13 6.96
N ILE A 59 5.49 -0.96 6.54
CA ILE A 59 5.03 0.35 7.00
C ILE A 59 4.64 1.23 5.82
N GLY A 60 3.68 2.14 6.04
CA GLY A 60 3.16 3.00 4.98
C GLY A 60 3.04 4.46 5.38
N GLU A 61 3.59 5.35 4.55
CA GLU A 61 3.50 6.80 4.72
C GLU A 61 2.54 7.46 3.71
N ASN A 62 1.83 8.48 4.17
CA ASN A 62 0.83 9.16 3.35
C ASN A 62 1.33 10.46 2.71
N LYS A 63 2.38 11.07 3.26
CA LYS A 63 2.89 12.38 2.80
C LYS A 63 4.37 12.31 2.51
N VAL A 64 4.77 12.78 1.33
CA VAL A 64 6.18 12.78 0.90
C VAL A 64 7.07 13.54 1.88
N GLN A 65 6.66 14.72 2.35
CA GLN A 65 7.46 15.50 3.30
C GLN A 65 7.66 14.77 4.63
N GLU A 66 6.62 14.10 5.12
CA GLU A 66 6.70 13.32 6.36
C GLU A 66 7.61 12.11 6.18
N LEU A 67 7.47 11.36 5.09
CA LEU A 67 8.36 10.26 4.74
C LEU A 67 9.83 10.74 4.76
N LEU A 68 10.14 11.80 4.02
CA LEU A 68 11.51 12.32 3.92
C LEU A 68 12.08 12.78 5.26
N SER A 69 11.26 13.35 6.14
CA SER A 69 11.70 13.82 7.46
C SER A 69 12.02 12.69 8.45
N LYS A 70 11.50 11.49 8.20
CA LYS A 70 11.64 10.31 9.04
C LYS A 70 12.59 9.26 8.47
N TYR A 71 12.81 9.26 7.14
CA TYR A 71 13.46 8.19 6.39
C TYR A 71 14.77 7.71 7.01
N ASP A 72 15.69 8.64 7.30
CA ASP A 72 17.02 8.32 7.86
C ASP A 72 16.96 7.82 9.31
N LYS A 73 15.78 7.85 9.94
CA LYS A 73 15.57 7.42 11.33
C LYS A 73 14.89 6.05 11.41
N TYR A 74 14.40 5.52 10.28
CA TYR A 74 13.78 4.21 10.23
C TYR A 74 14.81 3.09 10.23
N ASN A 75 14.50 2.00 10.94
CA ASN A 75 15.24 0.75 10.86
C ASN A 75 14.57 -0.16 9.80
N LEU A 76 15.00 -0.03 8.55
CA LEU A 76 14.38 -0.71 7.41
C LEU A 76 15.07 -2.01 6.99
N ASP A 77 16.02 -2.55 7.75
CA ASP A 77 16.80 -3.75 7.35
C ASP A 77 15.92 -4.94 6.95
N ASN A 78 14.75 -5.11 7.64
CA ASN A 78 13.79 -6.17 7.36
C ASN A 78 12.35 -5.60 7.27
N CYS A 79 12.20 -4.36 6.85
CA CYS A 79 10.90 -3.70 6.81
C CYS A 79 10.73 -2.95 5.48
N SER A 80 9.67 -3.27 4.76
CA SER A 80 9.28 -2.60 3.53
C SER A 80 8.62 -1.27 3.83
N LEU A 81 9.17 -0.19 3.28
CA LEU A 81 8.57 1.14 3.32
C LEU A 81 7.74 1.38 2.08
N GLN A 82 6.46 1.63 2.25
CA GLN A 82 5.52 1.83 1.16
C GLN A 82 4.89 3.23 1.20
N PHE A 83 4.56 3.76 0.03
CA PHE A 83 3.82 5.02 -0.07
C PHE A 83 2.35 4.71 -0.36
N ILE A 84 1.47 5.09 0.57
CA ILE A 84 0.05 4.73 0.54
C ILE A 84 -0.90 5.93 0.40
N GLY A 85 -0.37 7.16 0.33
CA GLY A 85 -1.17 8.38 0.17
C GLY A 85 -1.20 8.87 -1.28
N HIS A 86 -2.02 9.88 -1.55
CA HIS A 86 -2.07 10.50 -2.89
C HIS A 86 -0.71 11.09 -3.28
N LEU A 87 -0.15 10.62 -4.39
CA LEU A 87 1.17 11.03 -4.88
C LEU A 87 1.05 12.02 -6.03
N GLN A 88 1.50 13.24 -5.79
CA GLN A 88 1.64 14.23 -6.85
C GLN A 88 2.81 13.89 -7.78
N THR A 89 2.64 14.03 -9.11
CA THR A 89 3.67 13.71 -10.10
C THR A 89 5.01 14.40 -9.86
N ASN A 90 5.00 15.67 -9.44
CA ASN A 90 6.21 16.44 -9.14
C ASN A 90 6.98 15.97 -7.88
N LYS A 91 6.40 15.08 -7.10
CA LYS A 91 6.99 14.50 -5.88
C LYS A 91 7.58 13.12 -6.09
N VAL A 92 7.25 12.43 -7.19
CA VAL A 92 7.73 11.07 -7.49
C VAL A 92 9.24 10.94 -7.33
N ARG A 93 10.01 11.86 -7.92
CA ARG A 93 11.48 11.85 -7.87
C ARG A 93 12.09 11.88 -6.46
N GLN A 94 11.31 12.30 -5.47
CA GLN A 94 11.81 12.46 -4.09
C GLN A 94 11.73 11.16 -3.29
N ILE A 95 10.89 10.22 -3.73
CA ILE A 95 10.63 8.98 -2.98
C ILE A 95 10.92 7.70 -3.77
N ILE A 96 11.12 7.79 -5.09
CA ILE A 96 11.25 6.62 -5.97
C ILE A 96 12.42 5.70 -5.60
N ASP A 97 13.48 6.25 -5.00
CA ASP A 97 14.65 5.53 -4.50
C ASP A 97 14.49 5.03 -3.06
N LYS A 98 13.42 5.41 -2.37
CA LYS A 98 13.24 5.20 -0.92
C LYS A 98 12.14 4.22 -0.58
N VAL A 99 11.18 4.03 -1.47
CA VAL A 99 10.03 3.15 -1.22
C VAL A 99 10.11 1.89 -2.07
N ASP A 100 9.57 0.79 -1.53
CA ASP A 100 9.52 -0.49 -2.22
C ASP A 100 8.25 -0.61 -3.08
N LEU A 101 7.15 0.03 -2.64
CA LEU A 101 5.86 -0.03 -3.31
C LEU A 101 5.14 1.32 -3.24
N ILE A 102 4.54 1.75 -4.34
CA ILE A 102 3.63 2.89 -4.40
C ILE A 102 2.22 2.34 -4.63
N GLN A 103 1.31 2.52 -3.66
CA GLN A 103 -0.03 1.93 -3.69
C GLN A 103 -1.11 2.82 -4.32
N SER A 104 -0.78 4.05 -4.70
CA SER A 104 -1.74 5.11 -5.04
C SER A 104 -1.67 5.55 -6.52
N VAL A 105 -1.41 4.62 -7.43
CA VAL A 105 -1.39 4.95 -8.87
C VAL A 105 -2.82 4.99 -9.40
N ASP A 106 -3.28 6.17 -9.81
CA ASP A 106 -4.66 6.43 -10.23
C ASP A 106 -4.79 6.94 -11.68
N SER A 107 -3.66 7.14 -12.37
CA SER A 107 -3.65 7.71 -13.71
C SER A 107 -2.40 7.35 -14.50
N ILE A 108 -2.53 7.31 -15.82
CA ILE A 108 -1.39 7.10 -16.73
C ILE A 108 -0.34 8.22 -16.59
N LYS A 109 -0.76 9.45 -16.27
CA LYS A 109 0.16 10.56 -16.03
C LYS A 109 1.10 10.28 -14.85
N LEU A 110 0.56 9.76 -13.76
CA LEU A 110 1.37 9.40 -12.57
C LEU A 110 2.24 8.18 -12.89
N ALA A 111 1.68 7.14 -13.50
CA ALA A 111 2.42 5.93 -13.89
C ALA A 111 3.60 6.26 -14.81
N SER A 112 3.40 7.10 -15.82
CA SER A 112 4.45 7.56 -16.74
C SER A 112 5.58 8.31 -16.02
N GLU A 113 5.25 9.15 -15.04
CA GLU A 113 6.28 9.84 -14.26
C GLU A 113 7.04 8.86 -13.33
N ILE A 114 6.36 7.88 -12.73
CA ILE A 114 7.01 6.81 -11.95
C ILE A 114 7.98 6.03 -12.84
N SER A 115 7.52 5.51 -13.97
CA SER A 115 8.33 4.82 -14.98
C SER A 115 9.58 5.63 -15.34
N LYS A 116 9.39 6.88 -15.75
CA LYS A 116 10.48 7.79 -16.13
C LYS A 116 11.50 7.99 -15.02
N GLN A 117 11.08 8.13 -13.77
CA GLN A 117 12.00 8.36 -12.65
C GLN A 117 12.68 7.05 -12.24
N ALA A 118 11.98 5.92 -12.27
CA ALA A 118 12.55 4.60 -11.99
C ALA A 118 13.65 4.23 -13.00
N LEU A 119 13.42 4.43 -14.29
CA LEU A 119 14.41 4.20 -15.34
C LEU A 119 15.69 5.03 -15.19
N LYS A 120 15.59 6.27 -14.70
CA LYS A 120 16.77 7.12 -14.45
C LYS A 120 17.73 6.55 -13.40
N ILE A 121 17.22 5.73 -12.50
CA ILE A 121 18.00 5.11 -11.42
C ILE A 121 18.15 3.60 -11.60
N ASN A 122 17.86 3.09 -12.81
CA ASN A 122 17.88 1.66 -13.16
C ASN A 122 17.07 0.80 -12.16
N LYS A 123 15.93 1.30 -11.68
CA LYS A 123 15.00 0.61 -10.79
C LYS A 123 13.77 0.18 -11.57
N ASN A 124 13.20 -0.97 -11.21
CA ASN A 124 11.83 -1.31 -11.53
C ASN A 124 10.96 -1.00 -10.31
N CYS A 125 9.97 -0.13 -10.44
CA CYS A 125 9.12 0.29 -9.34
C CYS A 125 7.85 -0.55 -9.29
N ASP A 126 7.63 -1.23 -8.19
CA ASP A 126 6.39 -1.96 -7.93
C ASP A 126 5.28 -0.98 -7.53
N VAL A 127 4.07 -1.20 -8.08
CA VAL A 127 2.92 -0.31 -7.81
C VAL A 127 1.62 -1.10 -7.64
N LEU A 128 0.68 -0.51 -6.89
CA LEU A 128 -0.73 -0.89 -6.94
C LEU A 128 -1.52 0.22 -7.66
N VAL A 129 -2.55 -0.18 -8.40
CA VAL A 129 -3.49 0.77 -8.99
C VAL A 129 -4.62 1.03 -8.01
N GLU A 130 -4.77 2.29 -7.60
CA GLU A 130 -5.83 2.73 -6.70
C GLU A 130 -7.16 2.84 -7.46
N VAL A 131 -8.18 2.14 -6.96
CA VAL A 131 -9.53 2.11 -7.53
C VAL A 131 -10.48 2.85 -6.60
N ASN A 132 -11.21 3.83 -7.13
CA ASN A 132 -12.29 4.50 -6.41
C ASN A 132 -13.55 3.61 -6.35
N ILE A 133 -13.47 2.56 -5.56
CA ILE A 133 -14.54 1.55 -5.45
C ILE A 133 -15.82 2.12 -4.84
N GLY A 134 -15.71 3.18 -4.05
CA GLY A 134 -16.81 3.88 -3.42
C GLY A 134 -17.49 4.90 -4.32
N ARG A 135 -16.90 5.25 -5.46
CA ARG A 135 -17.38 6.27 -6.40
C ARG A 135 -17.56 7.65 -5.74
N GLU A 136 -16.69 7.99 -4.81
CA GLU A 136 -16.72 9.27 -4.11
C GLU A 136 -15.99 10.33 -4.93
N GLU A 137 -16.67 11.41 -5.31
CA GLU A 137 -16.11 12.48 -6.18
C GLU A 137 -14.84 13.14 -5.62
N ASN A 138 -14.70 13.16 -4.31
CA ASN A 138 -13.57 13.79 -3.62
C ASN A 138 -12.42 12.83 -3.25
N LYS A 139 -12.46 11.60 -3.74
CA LYS A 139 -11.45 10.57 -3.47
C LYS A 139 -10.60 10.30 -4.71
N SER A 140 -9.32 9.94 -4.48
CA SER A 140 -8.42 9.43 -5.51
C SER A 140 -8.89 8.06 -6.01
N GLY A 141 -8.24 7.58 -7.04
CA GLY A 141 -8.48 6.27 -7.64
C GLY A 141 -9.19 6.34 -8.98
N VAL A 142 -8.81 5.45 -9.87
CA VAL A 142 -9.48 5.28 -11.18
C VAL A 142 -10.88 4.70 -10.96
N MET A 143 -11.85 5.10 -11.77
CA MET A 143 -13.17 4.49 -11.73
C MET A 143 -13.10 3.03 -12.21
N PRO A 144 -13.88 2.11 -11.63
CA PRO A 144 -13.84 0.69 -12.00
C PRO A 144 -13.94 0.44 -13.50
N GLU A 145 -14.74 1.23 -14.22
CA GLU A 145 -14.95 1.12 -15.67
C GLU A 145 -13.74 1.51 -16.51
N GLN A 146 -12.84 2.31 -15.94
CA GLN A 146 -11.63 2.81 -16.61
C GLN A 146 -10.39 2.00 -16.23
N LEU A 147 -10.52 1.05 -15.30
CA LEU A 147 -9.41 0.28 -14.75
C LEU A 147 -8.67 -0.51 -15.82
N GLU A 148 -9.40 -1.24 -16.68
CA GLU A 148 -8.81 -2.09 -17.72
C GLU A 148 -8.00 -1.26 -18.72
N GLU A 149 -8.52 -0.13 -19.16
CA GLU A 149 -7.81 0.79 -20.04
C GLU A 149 -6.52 1.32 -19.39
N LEU A 150 -6.60 1.73 -18.12
CA LEU A 150 -5.42 2.21 -17.38
C LEU A 150 -4.36 1.11 -17.23
N LEU A 151 -4.78 -0.12 -16.91
CA LEU A 151 -3.86 -1.26 -16.79
C LEU A 151 -3.16 -1.57 -18.11
N CYS A 152 -3.90 -1.57 -19.24
CA CYS A 152 -3.30 -1.73 -20.57
C CYS A 152 -2.29 -0.64 -20.89
N GLN A 153 -2.60 0.63 -20.58
CA GLN A 153 -1.67 1.73 -20.81
C GLN A 153 -0.41 1.63 -19.94
N ILE A 154 -0.53 1.20 -18.67
CA ILE A 154 0.62 1.01 -17.78
C ILE A 154 1.49 -0.16 -18.23
N ALA A 155 0.90 -1.21 -18.78
CA ALA A 155 1.64 -2.39 -19.27
C ALA A 155 2.64 -2.07 -20.41
N GLU A 156 2.43 -0.95 -21.13
CA GLU A 156 3.35 -0.47 -22.18
C GLU A 156 4.54 0.35 -21.62
N LEU A 157 4.60 0.57 -20.29
CA LEU A 157 5.64 1.36 -19.67
C LEU A 157 6.75 0.46 -19.09
N ASP A 158 8.00 0.78 -19.42
CA ASP A 158 9.17 0.15 -18.80
C ASP A 158 9.45 0.71 -17.39
N GLY A 159 10.13 -0.07 -16.54
CA GLY A 159 10.56 0.40 -15.21
C GLY A 159 9.45 0.51 -14.17
N ILE A 160 8.27 -0.04 -14.44
CA ILE A 160 7.12 -0.10 -13.53
C ILE A 160 6.47 -1.48 -13.61
N SER A 161 6.03 -2.02 -12.48
CA SER A 161 5.33 -3.30 -12.41
C SER A 161 4.09 -3.20 -11.56
N VAL A 162 2.92 -3.47 -12.12
CA VAL A 162 1.67 -3.52 -11.37
C VAL A 162 1.58 -4.84 -10.63
N LYS A 163 1.50 -4.79 -9.29
CA LYS A 163 1.42 -5.97 -8.41
C LYS A 163 -0.01 -6.29 -7.96
N GLY A 164 -0.93 -5.36 -8.15
CA GLY A 164 -2.31 -5.54 -7.72
C GLY A 164 -3.11 -4.26 -7.72
N LEU A 165 -4.23 -4.31 -7.03
CA LEU A 165 -5.14 -3.18 -6.87
C LEU A 165 -5.18 -2.73 -5.41
N MET A 166 -5.45 -1.44 -5.20
CA MET A 166 -5.66 -0.85 -3.89
C MET A 166 -7.02 -0.13 -3.85
N ALA A 167 -7.69 -0.18 -2.73
CA ALA A 167 -8.87 0.64 -2.49
C ALA A 167 -9.02 1.00 -1.02
N ILE A 168 -9.57 2.19 -0.79
CA ILE A 168 -10.05 2.62 0.53
C ILE A 168 -11.57 2.77 0.41
N PRO A 169 -12.34 1.79 0.90
CA PRO A 169 -13.81 1.88 0.88
C PRO A 169 -14.32 3.09 1.65
N PRO A 170 -15.52 3.58 1.35
CA PRO A 170 -16.21 4.56 2.17
C PRO A 170 -16.37 4.07 3.62
N ILE A 171 -16.44 5.01 4.56
CA ILE A 171 -16.77 4.68 5.95
C ILE A 171 -18.20 4.13 5.97
N CYS A 172 -18.35 2.90 6.43
CA CYS A 172 -19.63 2.19 6.50
C CYS A 172 -19.95 1.83 7.94
N GLU A 173 -21.23 1.90 8.29
CA GLU A 173 -21.74 1.55 9.63
C GLU A 173 -21.79 0.02 9.86
N SER A 174 -21.75 -0.79 8.79
CA SER A 174 -21.84 -2.25 8.90
C SER A 174 -20.68 -2.95 8.19
N SER A 175 -20.18 -4.02 8.81
CA SER A 175 -19.16 -4.91 8.23
C SER A 175 -19.63 -5.55 6.93
N GLN A 176 -20.93 -5.79 6.77
CA GLN A 176 -21.51 -6.35 5.54
C GLN A 176 -21.27 -5.40 4.34
N LYS A 177 -21.53 -4.10 4.49
CA LYS A 177 -21.28 -3.11 3.42
C LYS A 177 -19.79 -3.03 3.06
N ILE A 178 -18.91 -3.10 4.05
CA ILE A 178 -17.46 -3.13 3.82
C ILE A 178 -17.10 -4.39 3.00
N SER A 179 -17.62 -5.55 3.37
CA SER A 179 -17.42 -6.81 2.64
C SER A 179 -17.90 -6.74 1.18
N GLU A 180 -19.03 -6.04 0.92
CA GLU A 180 -19.52 -5.84 -0.44
C GLU A 180 -18.52 -5.04 -1.31
N PHE A 181 -17.88 -4.00 -0.75
CA PHE A 181 -16.85 -3.25 -1.48
C PHE A 181 -15.62 -4.12 -1.77
N PHE A 182 -15.13 -4.91 -0.81
CA PHE A 182 -14.01 -5.81 -1.04
C PHE A 182 -14.35 -6.93 -2.02
N ASN A 183 -15.58 -7.46 -2.00
CA ASN A 183 -16.05 -8.41 -3.00
C ASN A 183 -16.11 -7.78 -4.41
N LYS A 184 -16.53 -6.52 -4.52
CA LYS A 184 -16.46 -5.81 -5.80
C LYS A 184 -15.02 -5.67 -6.28
N MET A 185 -14.09 -5.29 -5.39
CA MET A 185 -12.65 -5.20 -5.72
C MET A 185 -12.10 -6.54 -6.20
N HIS A 186 -12.42 -7.63 -5.49
CA HIS A 186 -11.96 -8.97 -5.84
C HIS A 186 -12.43 -9.43 -7.24
N ASN A 187 -13.61 -8.98 -7.68
CA ASN A 187 -14.18 -9.34 -8.97
C ASN A 187 -13.79 -8.38 -10.11
N LEU A 188 -12.96 -7.37 -9.85
CA LEU A 188 -12.46 -6.51 -10.92
C LEU A 188 -11.51 -7.29 -11.84
N PRO A 189 -11.51 -7.00 -13.15
CA PRO A 189 -10.54 -7.60 -14.06
C PRO A 189 -9.13 -7.16 -13.70
N PHE A 190 -8.28 -8.14 -13.36
CA PHE A 190 -6.86 -7.93 -13.14
C PHE A 190 -6.08 -8.99 -13.93
N PRO A 191 -5.74 -8.70 -15.20
CA PRO A 191 -5.17 -9.67 -16.13
C PRO A 191 -3.79 -10.21 -15.70
N PHE A 192 -3.12 -9.57 -14.75
CA PHE A 192 -1.78 -9.95 -14.28
C PHE A 192 -1.78 -10.99 -13.13
N LEU A 193 -2.95 -11.41 -12.62
CA LEU A 193 -3.06 -12.48 -11.62
C LEU A 193 -2.95 -13.90 -12.23
N ILE A 194 -2.74 -14.03 -13.53
CA ILE A 194 -2.60 -15.33 -14.19
C ILE A 194 -1.14 -15.52 -14.60
N SER A 195 -0.29 -15.73 -13.63
CA SER A 195 0.89 -16.55 -13.82
C SER A 195 1.04 -17.43 -12.59
N PRO A 196 0.58 -18.70 -12.65
CA PRO A 196 1.08 -19.66 -11.69
C PRO A 196 2.57 -19.74 -11.94
N ALA A 197 3.35 -19.49 -10.90
CA ALA A 197 4.78 -19.78 -10.94
C ALA A 197 4.96 -21.21 -11.47
N ALA A 198 5.66 -21.30 -12.58
CA ALA A 198 6.17 -22.55 -13.08
C ALA A 198 7.37 -22.99 -12.23
#